data_163aa969b9be98b4dabea28448f1179f
#
_entry.id   163aa969b9be98b4dabea28448f1179f
#
_cell.length_a   1.000
_cell.length_b   1.000
_cell.length_c   1.000
_cell.angle_alpha   90.00
_cell.angle_beta   90.00
_cell.angle_gamma   90.00
#
_symmetry.space_group_name_H-M   'P 1'
#
loop_
_entity.id
_entity.type
_entity.pdbx_description
1 polymer ?
#
loop_
_entity_poly.entity_id
_entity_poly.type
_entity_poly.pdbx_seq_one_letter_code
_entity_poly.pdbx_strand_id
1 'polypeptide(L)'
;MEIRFATNDDLAPLMRFIDEHWARGHVLSTSRSLMEWQHRGTDGRDYDYVIASEGDELLGVLGFIATSRFDPELASARTVWLALWKVRADAPNGTGLRMLTFLSKSVPHEALGTVGINAEVAKLYRALGYSVGSTRQRYTLHPARDDFSIVRVPPGAPRIASDCDLADAPRLRALDARGLRALGPLFAREWPEGAVPRKSARFFESRYLAHPFYRYEVHAVEREGEVCGLIATRLCEAAGSRSIRVVDGFLPPVALPGLAGALQRLLVERDAECADLFEHGLDGSAMARSGLLAVDPADGETVIPNYYEPLAQRNVRVDFAYRLRAGQRLIVFKADADQDRPNRIEEPCTTAARS
;
A
#
# COMPACT_ATOMS: atom_id res chain seq x y z
N MET A 1 0.43 2.87 34.41
CA MET A 1 0.43 2.82 32.92
C MET A 1 -0.93 3.23 32.36
N GLU A 2 -0.98 4.26 31.55
CA GLU A 2 -2.13 4.78 30.82
C GLU A 2 -2.11 4.31 29.36
N ILE A 3 -3.28 4.13 28.73
CA ILE A 3 -3.41 3.84 27.29
C ILE A 3 -4.45 4.80 26.72
N ARG A 4 -4.03 5.61 25.75
CA ARG A 4 -4.85 6.65 25.10
C ARG A 4 -4.43 6.90 23.66
N PHE A 5 -5.18 7.72 22.95
CA PHE A 5 -4.70 8.28 21.67
C PHE A 5 -3.62 9.34 21.92
N ALA A 6 -2.68 9.44 20.98
CA ALA A 6 -1.66 10.47 21.00
C ALA A 6 -2.27 11.84 20.67
N THR A 7 -1.80 12.86 21.40
CA THR A 7 -2.15 14.29 21.22
C THR A 7 -1.03 15.03 20.48
N ASN A 8 -1.24 16.32 20.22
CA ASN A 8 -0.21 17.18 19.62
C ASN A 8 1.06 17.26 20.48
N ASP A 9 0.92 17.21 21.80
CA ASP A 9 2.04 17.26 22.75
C ASP A 9 2.88 15.97 22.72
N ASP A 10 2.28 14.85 22.31
CA ASP A 10 2.97 13.57 22.20
C ASP A 10 3.79 13.44 20.90
N LEU A 11 3.68 14.34 19.93
CA LEU A 11 4.31 14.17 18.62
C LEU A 11 5.84 14.04 18.72
N ALA A 12 6.51 14.92 19.44
CA ALA A 12 7.96 14.87 19.60
C ALA A 12 8.43 13.65 20.39
N PRO A 13 7.81 13.28 21.54
CA PRO A 13 8.05 12.00 22.21
C PRO A 13 7.82 10.78 21.30
N LEU A 14 6.75 10.76 20.51
CA LEU A 14 6.42 9.67 19.60
C LEU A 14 7.49 9.48 18.51
N MET A 15 7.90 10.56 17.85
CA MET A 15 8.96 10.52 16.84
C MET A 15 10.28 10.02 17.44
N ARG A 16 10.63 10.47 18.63
CA ARG A 16 11.82 10.00 19.36
C ARG A 16 11.71 8.52 19.71
N PHE A 17 10.55 8.06 20.21
CA PHE A 17 10.31 6.65 20.49
C PHE A 17 10.51 5.76 19.24
N ILE A 18 10.04 6.21 18.08
CA ILE A 18 10.24 5.49 16.81
C ILE A 18 11.74 5.40 16.48
N ASP A 19 12.50 6.50 16.63
CA ASP A 19 13.93 6.50 16.39
C ASP A 19 14.71 5.54 17.29
N GLU A 20 14.40 5.57 18.59
CA GLU A 20 15.14 4.82 19.61
C GLU A 20 14.76 3.34 19.68
N HIS A 21 13.48 3.02 19.48
CA HIS A 21 12.96 1.69 19.78
C HIS A 21 12.48 0.90 18.57
N TRP A 22 12.21 1.57 17.42
CA TRP A 22 11.81 0.88 16.20
C TRP A 22 12.96 0.76 15.20
N ALA A 23 13.42 1.88 14.68
CA ALA A 23 14.56 1.93 13.75
C ALA A 23 15.15 3.33 13.72
N ARG A 24 16.46 3.43 14.00
CA ARG A 24 17.19 4.69 13.98
C ARG A 24 17.14 5.34 12.59
N GLY A 25 16.81 6.62 12.52
CA GLY A 25 16.66 7.37 11.27
C GLY A 25 15.45 6.95 10.45
N HIS A 26 14.46 6.29 11.07
CA HIS A 26 13.22 5.94 10.37
C HIS A 26 12.50 7.20 9.86
N VAL A 27 11.95 7.14 8.66
CA VAL A 27 11.35 8.32 8.02
C VAL A 27 10.25 8.98 8.86
N LEU A 28 9.47 8.22 9.62
CA LEU A 28 8.46 8.76 10.56
C LEU A 28 9.08 9.35 11.84
N SER A 29 10.37 9.11 12.12
CA SER A 29 11.09 9.79 13.21
C SER A 29 11.79 11.06 12.75
N THR A 30 12.06 11.19 11.44
CA THR A 30 12.84 12.30 10.87
C THR A 30 12.00 13.29 10.08
N SER A 31 10.86 12.87 9.49
CA SER A 31 9.96 13.73 8.72
C SER A 31 8.64 13.95 9.44
N ARG A 32 8.50 15.15 10.04
CA ARG A 32 7.24 15.58 10.63
C ARG A 32 6.13 15.69 9.58
N SER A 33 6.46 16.18 8.40
CA SER A 33 5.48 16.36 7.31
C SER A 33 4.89 15.03 6.84
N LEU A 34 5.69 13.95 6.76
CA LEU A 34 5.15 12.62 6.46
C LEU A 34 4.30 12.07 7.62
N MET A 35 4.75 12.25 8.87
CA MET A 35 3.99 11.86 10.06
C MET A 35 2.61 12.54 10.08
N GLU A 36 2.57 13.85 9.84
CA GLU A 36 1.34 14.65 9.75
C GLU A 36 0.44 14.16 8.59
N TRP A 37 1.01 13.94 7.41
CA TRP A 37 0.24 13.49 6.26
C TRP A 37 -0.34 12.08 6.48
N GLN A 38 0.44 11.16 7.02
CA GLN A 38 0.06 9.76 7.13
C GLN A 38 -0.82 9.48 8.35
N HIS A 39 -0.54 10.13 9.48
CA HIS A 39 -1.11 9.79 10.77
C HIS A 39 -1.85 10.93 11.48
N ARG A 40 -2.04 12.09 10.83
CA ARG A 40 -2.91 13.12 11.40
C ARG A 40 -4.30 12.53 11.60
N GLY A 41 -4.82 12.63 12.81
CA GLY A 41 -6.08 11.99 13.17
C GLY A 41 -7.29 12.55 12.43
N THR A 42 -8.31 11.75 12.40
CA THR A 42 -9.66 12.09 11.95
C THR A 42 -10.64 11.88 13.12
N ASP A 43 -11.87 12.31 13.01
CA ASP A 43 -12.90 12.11 14.04
C ASP A 43 -12.53 12.74 15.41
N GLY A 44 -11.89 13.91 15.41
CA GLY A 44 -11.54 14.65 16.64
C GLY A 44 -10.28 14.17 17.36
N ARG A 45 -9.56 13.19 16.82
CA ARG A 45 -8.24 12.79 17.33
C ARG A 45 -7.15 13.67 16.71
N ASP A 46 -6.08 13.92 17.47
CA ASP A 46 -4.92 14.61 16.92
C ASP A 46 -4.09 13.70 16.03
N TYR A 47 -3.81 12.47 16.50
CA TYR A 47 -3.05 11.47 15.73
C TYR A 47 -3.70 10.09 15.76
N ASP A 48 -3.60 9.37 14.66
CA ASP A 48 -3.97 7.97 14.53
C ASP A 48 -2.85 7.06 15.10
N TYR A 49 -2.54 7.32 16.38
CA TYR A 49 -1.66 6.52 17.24
C TYR A 49 -2.30 6.24 18.57
N VAL A 50 -2.24 5.00 19.01
CA VAL A 50 -2.45 4.62 20.41
C VAL A 50 -1.09 4.59 21.08
N ILE A 51 -0.98 5.21 22.25
CA ILE A 51 0.23 5.19 23.08
C ILE A 51 -0.05 4.52 24.41
N ALA A 52 0.96 3.87 24.95
CA ALA A 52 1.01 3.44 26.34
C ALA A 52 2.10 4.23 27.05
N SER A 53 1.80 4.88 28.17
CA SER A 53 2.72 5.73 28.92
C SER A 53 2.69 5.48 30.43
N GLU A 54 3.77 5.84 31.09
CA GLU A 54 3.86 5.91 32.54
C GLU A 54 4.55 7.23 32.91
N GLY A 55 3.79 8.16 33.48
CA GLY A 55 4.23 9.55 33.58
C GLY A 55 4.50 10.11 32.15
N ASP A 56 5.66 10.73 31.99
CA ASP A 56 6.08 11.32 30.70
C ASP A 56 6.78 10.33 29.75
N GLU A 57 6.96 9.08 30.17
CA GLU A 57 7.65 8.06 29.37
C GLU A 57 6.68 7.24 28.53
N LEU A 58 6.98 7.08 27.24
CA LEU A 58 6.29 6.16 26.34
C LEU A 58 6.82 4.74 26.53
N LEU A 59 5.92 3.81 26.80
CA LEU A 59 6.19 2.37 26.92
C LEU A 59 5.87 1.63 25.62
N GLY A 60 5.00 2.19 24.78
CA GLY A 60 4.63 1.59 23.53
C GLY A 60 3.83 2.52 22.64
N VAL A 61 3.89 2.24 21.33
CA VAL A 61 3.17 2.96 20.30
C VAL A 61 2.53 1.99 19.31
N LEU A 62 1.33 2.31 18.84
CA LEU A 62 0.57 1.56 17.83
C LEU A 62 -0.05 2.56 16.86
N GLY A 63 0.64 2.78 15.72
CA GLY A 63 0.14 3.59 14.63
C GLY A 63 -0.85 2.83 13.77
N PHE A 64 -1.81 3.54 13.23
CA PHE A 64 -2.77 2.98 12.28
C PHE A 64 -3.13 3.99 11.19
N ILE A 65 -3.68 3.48 10.10
CA ILE A 65 -4.16 4.26 8.97
C ILE A 65 -5.59 3.81 8.66
N ALA A 66 -6.54 4.71 8.76
CA ALA A 66 -7.93 4.44 8.44
C ALA A 66 -8.25 4.87 7.00
N THR A 67 -9.05 4.09 6.26
CA THR A 67 -9.49 4.51 4.91
C THR A 67 -10.27 5.81 4.92
N SER A 68 -10.99 6.11 6.00
CA SER A 68 -11.71 7.37 6.21
C SER A 68 -10.80 8.61 6.32
N ARG A 69 -9.49 8.41 6.51
CA ARG A 69 -8.52 9.52 6.45
C ARG A 69 -8.47 10.15 5.05
N PHE A 70 -8.58 9.33 4.02
CA PHE A 70 -8.50 9.77 2.62
C PHE A 70 -9.86 10.10 2.02
N ASP A 71 -10.93 9.56 2.61
CA ASP A 71 -12.30 9.93 2.31
C ASP A 71 -13.19 9.78 3.55
N PRO A 72 -13.62 10.89 4.18
CA PRO A 72 -14.50 10.87 5.35
C PRO A 72 -15.82 10.13 5.14
N GLU A 73 -16.34 10.03 3.92
CA GLU A 73 -17.57 9.31 3.62
C GLU A 73 -17.43 7.79 3.82
N LEU A 74 -16.19 7.27 3.85
CA LEU A 74 -15.90 5.88 4.19
C LEU A 74 -15.91 5.60 5.69
N ALA A 75 -16.28 6.55 6.55
CA ALA A 75 -16.26 6.35 8.02
C ALA A 75 -17.14 5.20 8.50
N SER A 76 -18.29 4.96 7.86
CA SER A 76 -19.21 3.84 8.17
C SER A 76 -18.69 2.49 7.68
N ALA A 77 -17.89 2.47 6.61
CA ALA A 77 -17.28 1.29 5.99
C ALA A 77 -15.75 1.26 6.18
N ARG A 78 -15.28 1.81 7.28
CA ARG A 78 -13.85 2.01 7.57
C ARG A 78 -13.10 0.70 7.67
N THR A 79 -12.00 0.61 6.93
CA THR A 79 -10.93 -0.35 7.18
C THR A 79 -9.82 0.36 7.94
N VAL A 80 -9.30 -0.27 8.99
CA VAL A 80 -8.18 0.21 9.80
C VAL A 80 -6.98 -0.69 9.53
N TRP A 81 -5.90 -0.09 9.07
CA TRP A 81 -4.62 -0.76 8.87
C TRP A 81 -3.65 -0.43 9.99
N LEU A 82 -3.19 -1.44 10.72
CA LEU A 82 -2.11 -1.29 11.68
C LEU A 82 -0.81 -1.07 10.90
N ALA A 83 -0.09 0.01 11.22
CA ALA A 83 1.12 0.41 10.53
C ALA A 83 2.37 0.07 11.36
N LEU A 84 2.68 0.84 12.38
CA LEU A 84 3.84 0.66 13.25
C LEU A 84 3.37 0.27 14.65
N TRP A 85 3.78 -0.91 15.13
CA TRP A 85 3.45 -1.39 16.46
C TRP A 85 4.71 -1.83 17.21
N LYS A 86 5.07 -1.07 18.22
CA LYS A 86 6.25 -1.33 19.06
C LYS A 86 5.91 -1.12 20.53
N VAL A 87 6.38 -2.05 21.35
CA VAL A 87 6.38 -1.97 22.82
C VAL A 87 7.82 -2.14 23.29
N ARG A 88 8.23 -1.38 24.28
CA ARG A 88 9.55 -1.53 24.92
C ARG A 88 9.64 -2.90 25.62
N ALA A 89 10.86 -3.45 25.71
CA ALA A 89 11.09 -4.75 26.30
C ALA A 89 10.82 -4.78 27.83
N ASP A 90 10.99 -3.64 28.47
CA ASP A 90 10.78 -3.45 29.93
C ASP A 90 9.33 -3.02 30.27
N ALA A 91 8.47 -2.83 29.29
CA ALA A 91 7.06 -2.52 29.53
C ALA A 91 6.32 -3.72 30.17
N PRO A 92 5.29 -3.45 31.00
CA PRO A 92 4.49 -4.52 31.61
C PRO A 92 3.95 -5.51 30.58
N ASN A 93 3.95 -6.80 30.92
CA ASN A 93 3.44 -7.87 30.06
C ASN A 93 2.01 -7.59 29.61
N GLY A 94 1.73 -7.85 28.33
CA GLY A 94 0.41 -7.65 27.73
C GLY A 94 0.12 -6.20 27.33
N THR A 95 1.04 -5.25 27.47
CA THR A 95 0.86 -3.86 27.07
C THR A 95 0.42 -3.75 25.61
N GLY A 96 1.09 -4.44 24.68
CA GLY A 96 0.72 -4.42 23.26
C GLY A 96 -0.72 -4.92 23.01
N LEU A 97 -1.13 -6.01 23.66
CA LEU A 97 -2.48 -6.54 23.53
C LEU A 97 -3.54 -5.56 24.08
N ARG A 98 -3.24 -4.88 25.17
CA ARG A 98 -4.12 -3.84 25.75
C ARG A 98 -4.26 -2.66 24.78
N MET A 99 -3.17 -2.23 24.10
CA MET A 99 -3.20 -1.18 23.10
C MET A 99 -4.05 -1.59 21.89
N LEU A 100 -3.89 -2.81 21.37
CA LEU A 100 -4.70 -3.34 20.26
C LEU A 100 -6.18 -3.43 20.66
N THR A 101 -6.47 -3.86 21.87
CA THR A 101 -7.83 -3.95 22.40
C THR A 101 -8.45 -2.56 22.55
N PHE A 102 -7.69 -1.58 23.04
CA PHE A 102 -8.13 -0.19 23.11
C PHE A 102 -8.47 0.36 21.72
N LEU A 103 -7.58 0.21 20.74
CA LEU A 103 -7.82 0.62 19.36
C LEU A 103 -9.10 0.00 18.80
N SER A 104 -9.21 -1.32 18.89
CA SER A 104 -10.34 -2.06 18.32
C SER A 104 -11.69 -1.67 18.94
N LYS A 105 -11.71 -1.26 20.20
CA LYS A 105 -12.94 -0.79 20.89
C LYS A 105 -13.24 0.68 20.60
N SER A 106 -12.21 1.51 20.44
CA SER A 106 -12.36 2.97 20.35
C SER A 106 -12.53 3.48 18.92
N VAL A 107 -12.09 2.71 17.91
CA VAL A 107 -12.22 3.07 16.49
C VAL A 107 -13.21 2.14 15.81
N PRO A 108 -14.43 2.59 15.49
CA PRO A 108 -15.38 1.78 14.72
C PRO A 108 -14.79 1.39 13.37
N HIS A 109 -14.88 0.11 13.00
CA HIS A 109 -14.33 -0.42 11.75
C HIS A 109 -15.11 -1.65 11.27
N GLU A 110 -15.08 -1.89 9.96
CA GLU A 110 -15.59 -3.13 9.36
C GLU A 110 -14.49 -4.18 9.21
N ALA A 111 -13.27 -3.72 8.98
CA ALA A 111 -12.09 -4.56 8.84
C ALA A 111 -10.91 -3.96 9.61
N LEU A 112 -10.11 -4.82 10.24
CA LEU A 112 -8.88 -4.48 10.92
C LEU A 112 -7.78 -5.40 10.40
N GLY A 113 -6.71 -4.82 9.87
CA GLY A 113 -5.63 -5.60 9.28
C GLY A 113 -4.25 -4.95 9.42
N THR A 114 -3.24 -5.65 8.94
CA THR A 114 -1.86 -5.19 8.84
C THR A 114 -1.19 -5.87 7.66
N VAL A 115 -0.27 -5.20 6.99
CA VAL A 115 0.49 -5.71 5.84
C VAL A 115 1.98 -5.58 6.12
N GLY A 116 2.79 -6.53 5.63
CA GLY A 116 4.24 -6.54 5.83
C GLY A 116 4.68 -7.17 7.15
N ILE A 117 3.95 -8.15 7.66
CA ILE A 117 4.31 -8.86 8.88
C ILE A 117 5.34 -9.97 8.60
N ASN A 118 6.17 -10.27 9.60
CA ASN A 118 7.07 -11.42 9.55
C ASN A 118 6.41 -12.69 10.12
N ALA A 119 7.08 -13.83 9.99
CA ALA A 119 6.56 -15.14 10.39
C ALA A 119 6.21 -15.23 11.90
N GLU A 120 6.98 -14.58 12.77
CA GLU A 120 6.73 -14.59 14.22
C GLU A 120 5.49 -13.77 14.57
N VAL A 121 5.38 -12.59 13.97
CA VAL A 121 4.20 -11.72 14.12
C VAL A 121 2.95 -12.39 13.54
N ALA A 122 3.08 -13.14 12.45
CA ALA A 122 1.98 -13.92 11.87
C ALA A 122 1.43 -14.98 12.86
N LYS A 123 2.31 -15.64 13.66
CA LYS A 123 1.89 -16.58 14.71
C LYS A 123 1.07 -15.87 15.79
N LEU A 124 1.52 -14.69 16.21
CA LEU A 124 0.80 -13.87 17.20
C LEU A 124 -0.61 -13.51 16.69
N TYR A 125 -0.72 -13.01 15.46
CA TYR A 125 -2.02 -12.65 14.89
C TYR A 125 -2.97 -13.86 14.78
N ARG A 126 -2.47 -15.04 14.40
CA ARG A 126 -3.28 -16.27 14.41
C ARG A 126 -3.79 -16.61 15.81
N ALA A 127 -2.92 -16.51 16.83
CA ALA A 127 -3.32 -16.74 18.22
C ALA A 127 -4.37 -15.72 18.71
N LEU A 128 -4.38 -14.52 18.15
CA LEU A 128 -5.39 -13.49 18.41
C LEU A 128 -6.67 -13.66 17.56
N GLY A 129 -6.80 -14.73 16.75
CA GLY A 129 -7.97 -15.02 15.93
C GLY A 129 -8.04 -14.23 14.62
N TYR A 130 -6.90 -13.74 14.11
CA TYR A 130 -6.83 -13.13 12.77
C TYR A 130 -6.58 -14.21 11.72
N SER A 131 -7.14 -14.00 10.53
CA SER A 131 -6.71 -14.70 9.34
C SER A 131 -5.38 -14.15 8.87
N VAL A 132 -4.52 -15.00 8.32
CA VAL A 132 -3.20 -14.62 7.80
C VAL A 132 -3.08 -15.11 6.37
N GLY A 133 -2.58 -14.26 5.49
CA GLY A 133 -2.35 -14.56 4.09
C GLY A 133 -1.05 -13.92 3.58
N SER A 134 -0.82 -14.08 2.28
CA SER A 134 0.28 -13.44 1.56
C SER A 134 -0.24 -12.81 0.28
N THR A 135 0.31 -11.68 -0.11
CA THR A 135 0.09 -11.12 -1.44
C THR A 135 0.82 -11.95 -2.49
N ARG A 136 0.31 -11.95 -3.70
CA ARG A 136 0.98 -12.49 -4.88
C ARG A 136 1.56 -11.33 -5.67
N GLN A 137 2.84 -11.41 -6.01
CA GLN A 137 3.46 -10.46 -6.93
C GLN A 137 3.28 -10.95 -8.36
N ARG A 138 2.81 -10.05 -9.22
CA ARG A 138 2.65 -10.25 -10.65
C ARG A 138 3.50 -9.24 -11.40
N TYR A 139 3.94 -9.56 -12.61
CA TYR A 139 4.75 -8.64 -13.41
C TYR A 139 4.56 -8.82 -14.91
N THR A 140 5.00 -7.83 -15.66
CA THR A 140 5.25 -7.91 -17.10
C THR A 140 6.53 -7.14 -17.42
N LEU A 141 7.24 -7.56 -18.45
CA LEU A 141 8.48 -6.93 -18.88
C LEU A 141 8.25 -6.01 -20.09
N HIS A 142 9.15 -5.08 -20.29
CA HIS A 142 9.19 -4.25 -21.50
C HIS A 142 9.23 -5.16 -22.76
N PRO A 143 8.37 -4.94 -23.77
CA PRO A 143 8.20 -5.88 -24.88
C PRO A 143 9.45 -6.04 -25.76
N ALA A 144 10.33 -5.03 -25.82
CA ALA A 144 11.48 -5.00 -26.73
C ALA A 144 12.85 -4.86 -26.03
N ARG A 145 12.91 -4.84 -24.67
CA ARG A 145 14.20 -4.78 -23.97
C ARG A 145 14.73 -6.17 -23.68
N ASP A 146 16.04 -6.35 -23.80
CA ASP A 146 16.78 -7.56 -23.41
C ASP A 146 17.80 -7.32 -22.30
N ASP A 147 18.07 -6.06 -21.97
CA ASP A 147 18.94 -5.60 -20.88
C ASP A 147 18.12 -4.99 -19.75
N PHE A 148 18.42 -5.39 -18.54
CA PHE A 148 17.71 -4.98 -17.33
C PHE A 148 18.71 -4.65 -16.22
N SER A 149 18.52 -3.50 -15.57
CA SER A 149 19.34 -3.04 -14.45
C SER A 149 18.66 -3.19 -13.09
N ILE A 150 17.32 -3.12 -13.09
CA ILE A 150 16.49 -3.23 -11.89
C ILE A 150 16.07 -4.67 -11.66
N VAL A 151 15.49 -5.31 -12.68
CA VAL A 151 15.02 -6.70 -12.58
C VAL A 151 16.13 -7.66 -13.02
N ARG A 152 16.06 -8.90 -12.52
CA ARG A 152 16.87 -10.01 -13.03
C ARG A 152 15.93 -11.07 -13.56
N VAL A 153 16.14 -11.49 -14.79
CA VAL A 153 15.36 -12.55 -15.44
C VAL A 153 16.29 -13.38 -16.32
N PRO A 154 16.01 -14.68 -16.51
CA PRO A 154 16.78 -15.52 -17.43
C PRO A 154 16.75 -14.98 -18.87
N PRO A 155 17.81 -15.24 -19.67
CA PRO A 155 17.77 -14.96 -21.11
C PRO A 155 16.57 -15.62 -21.77
N GLY A 156 15.83 -14.86 -22.61
CA GLY A 156 14.62 -15.35 -23.27
C GLY A 156 13.39 -15.52 -22.35
N ALA A 157 13.42 -14.98 -21.14
CA ALA A 157 12.26 -14.99 -20.25
C ALA A 157 11.01 -14.43 -20.95
N PRO A 158 9.83 -15.05 -20.73
CA PRO A 158 8.59 -14.56 -21.31
C PRO A 158 8.30 -13.12 -20.82
N ARG A 159 7.73 -12.29 -21.72
CA ARG A 159 7.36 -10.90 -21.39
C ARG A 159 5.97 -10.81 -20.79
N ILE A 160 5.12 -11.77 -21.17
CA ILE A 160 3.72 -11.94 -20.73
C ILE A 160 3.43 -13.43 -20.63
N ALA A 161 2.35 -13.81 -19.95
CA ALA A 161 1.85 -15.18 -19.96
C ALA A 161 1.27 -15.54 -21.35
N SER A 162 1.47 -16.79 -21.79
CA SER A 162 1.16 -17.28 -23.12
C SER A 162 -0.33 -17.23 -23.47
N ASP A 163 -1.20 -17.27 -22.48
CA ASP A 163 -2.65 -17.38 -22.66
C ASP A 163 -3.35 -16.02 -22.78
N CYS A 164 -2.58 -14.95 -23.00
CA CYS A 164 -3.10 -13.59 -23.10
C CYS A 164 -3.31 -13.16 -24.54
N ASP A 165 -4.54 -12.77 -24.88
CA ASP A 165 -4.81 -12.07 -26.14
C ASP A 165 -4.50 -10.56 -25.97
N LEU A 166 -3.40 -10.13 -26.56
CA LEU A 166 -3.01 -8.71 -26.53
C LEU A 166 -3.92 -7.82 -27.39
N ALA A 167 -4.65 -8.40 -28.37
CA ALA A 167 -5.59 -7.64 -29.20
C ALA A 167 -6.77 -7.11 -28.35
N ASP A 168 -7.11 -7.83 -27.28
CA ASP A 168 -8.16 -7.44 -26.31
C ASP A 168 -7.60 -6.64 -25.10
N ALA A 169 -6.37 -6.14 -25.18
CA ALA A 169 -5.78 -5.40 -24.09
C ALA A 169 -6.48 -4.04 -23.86
N PRO A 170 -6.90 -3.72 -22.62
CA PRO A 170 -7.57 -2.46 -22.32
C PRO A 170 -6.64 -1.27 -22.58
N ARG A 171 -7.23 -0.09 -22.73
CA ARG A 171 -6.48 1.16 -22.79
C ARG A 171 -6.32 1.72 -21.39
N LEU A 172 -5.14 2.27 -21.08
CA LEU A 172 -4.91 3.09 -19.89
C LEU A 172 -4.99 4.56 -20.29
N ARG A 173 -5.85 5.31 -19.62
CA ARG A 173 -5.96 6.77 -19.79
C ARG A 173 -5.69 7.46 -18.47
N ALA A 174 -4.65 8.31 -18.42
CA ALA A 174 -4.31 9.09 -17.24
C ALA A 174 -5.49 9.99 -16.82
N LEU A 175 -5.71 10.09 -15.51
CA LEU A 175 -6.77 10.90 -14.91
C LEU A 175 -6.14 12.02 -14.09
N ASP A 176 -6.70 13.21 -14.25
CA ASP A 176 -6.57 14.29 -13.28
C ASP A 176 -7.65 14.17 -12.18
N ALA A 177 -7.62 15.07 -11.22
CA ALA A 177 -8.59 15.10 -10.11
C ALA A 177 -10.04 15.23 -10.62
N ARG A 178 -10.28 15.98 -11.70
CA ARG A 178 -11.62 16.14 -12.29
C ARG A 178 -12.11 14.86 -12.94
N GLY A 179 -11.26 14.23 -13.76
CA GLY A 179 -11.56 12.95 -14.41
C GLY A 179 -11.81 11.85 -13.38
N LEU A 180 -11.01 11.81 -12.30
CA LEU A 180 -11.19 10.84 -11.25
C LEU A 180 -12.53 11.02 -10.49
N ARG A 181 -12.89 12.26 -10.14
CA ARG A 181 -14.18 12.55 -9.47
C ARG A 181 -15.39 12.16 -10.33
N ALA A 182 -15.27 12.28 -11.64
CA ALA A 182 -16.34 11.86 -12.56
C ALA A 182 -16.62 10.35 -12.52
N LEU A 183 -15.69 9.53 -12.00
CA LEU A 183 -15.86 8.08 -11.80
C LEU A 183 -16.57 7.71 -10.49
N GLY A 184 -16.96 8.66 -9.64
CA GLY A 184 -17.70 8.39 -8.40
C GLY A 184 -18.88 7.42 -8.57
N PRO A 185 -19.77 7.60 -9.57
CA PRO A 185 -20.88 6.68 -9.83
C PRO A 185 -20.44 5.26 -10.18
N LEU A 186 -19.29 5.09 -10.87
CA LEU A 186 -18.73 3.76 -11.18
C LEU A 186 -18.36 3.02 -9.90
N PHE A 187 -17.65 3.68 -8.97
CA PHE A 187 -17.29 3.08 -7.69
C PHE A 187 -18.52 2.65 -6.87
N ALA A 188 -19.54 3.50 -6.83
CA ALA A 188 -20.76 3.22 -6.07
C ALA A 188 -21.50 1.99 -6.62
N ARG A 189 -21.52 1.80 -7.94
CA ARG A 189 -22.25 0.73 -8.62
C ARG A 189 -21.47 -0.58 -8.69
N GLU A 190 -20.18 -0.50 -8.99
CA GLU A 190 -19.36 -1.65 -9.39
C GLU A 190 -18.41 -2.13 -8.28
N TRP A 191 -18.39 -1.48 -7.09
CA TRP A 191 -17.58 -2.00 -6.00
C TRP A 191 -18.05 -3.40 -5.63
N PRO A 192 -17.17 -4.42 -5.62
CA PRO A 192 -17.60 -5.78 -5.40
C PRO A 192 -18.27 -5.94 -4.03
N GLU A 193 -19.43 -6.59 -3.99
CA GLU A 193 -20.16 -6.82 -2.75
C GLU A 193 -19.30 -7.53 -1.71
N GLY A 194 -19.36 -7.06 -0.48
CA GLY A 194 -18.56 -7.59 0.63
C GLY A 194 -17.03 -7.35 0.52
N ALA A 195 -16.54 -6.72 -0.55
CA ALA A 195 -15.10 -6.45 -0.68
C ALA A 195 -14.66 -5.30 0.22
N VAL A 196 -13.58 -5.51 0.97
CA VAL A 196 -12.92 -4.54 1.83
C VAL A 196 -11.41 -4.50 1.52
N PRO A 197 -10.73 -3.35 1.66
CA PRO A 197 -11.25 -2.04 2.03
C PRO A 197 -12.14 -1.45 0.94
N ARG A 198 -13.22 -0.76 1.31
CA ARG A 198 -13.93 0.10 0.37
C ARG A 198 -13.07 1.32 0.05
N LYS A 199 -13.06 1.69 -1.24
CA LYS A 199 -12.34 2.85 -1.77
C LYS A 199 -13.28 3.62 -2.69
N SER A 200 -13.02 4.91 -2.84
CA SER A 200 -13.83 5.82 -3.65
C SER A 200 -12.93 6.65 -4.56
N ALA A 201 -13.52 7.40 -5.48
CA ALA A 201 -12.78 8.35 -6.29
C ALA A 201 -12.01 9.36 -5.42
N ARG A 202 -12.65 9.86 -4.34
CA ARG A 202 -12.01 10.78 -3.38
C ARG A 202 -10.87 10.14 -2.62
N PHE A 203 -11.00 8.84 -2.25
CA PHE A 203 -9.88 8.10 -1.64
C PHE A 203 -8.66 8.10 -2.56
N PHE A 204 -8.83 7.77 -3.85
CA PHE A 204 -7.72 7.76 -4.82
C PHE A 204 -7.16 9.16 -5.06
N GLU A 205 -7.99 10.19 -5.14
CA GLU A 205 -7.54 11.58 -5.25
C GLU A 205 -6.67 11.98 -4.06
N SER A 206 -7.19 11.79 -2.83
CA SER A 206 -6.51 12.23 -1.62
C SER A 206 -5.25 11.42 -1.31
N ARG A 207 -5.28 10.11 -1.56
CA ARG A 207 -4.15 9.24 -1.25
C ARG A 207 -3.04 9.31 -2.27
N TYR A 208 -3.37 9.46 -3.56
CA TYR A 208 -2.39 9.35 -4.64
C TYR A 208 -2.14 10.68 -5.35
N LEU A 209 -3.14 11.35 -5.90
CA LEU A 209 -2.90 12.60 -6.63
C LEU A 209 -2.46 13.73 -5.72
N ALA A 210 -2.91 13.75 -4.47
CA ALA A 210 -2.51 14.74 -3.47
C ALA A 210 -1.37 14.27 -2.56
N HIS A 211 -0.65 13.18 -2.88
CA HIS A 211 0.45 12.69 -2.06
C HIS A 211 1.62 13.69 -2.04
N PRO A 212 2.13 14.09 -0.85
CA PRO A 212 3.07 15.22 -0.75
C PRO A 212 4.49 14.89 -1.20
N PHE A 213 4.87 13.61 -1.29
CA PHE A 213 6.25 13.20 -1.54
C PHE A 213 6.41 12.37 -2.81
N TYR A 214 5.58 11.34 -3.01
CA TYR A 214 5.61 10.51 -4.20
C TYR A 214 4.70 11.08 -5.28
N ARG A 215 5.11 10.96 -6.53
CA ARG A 215 4.29 11.25 -7.68
C ARG A 215 3.63 9.96 -8.16
N TYR A 216 2.33 9.89 -7.96
CA TYR A 216 1.50 8.83 -8.48
C TYR A 216 0.75 9.30 -9.72
N GLU A 217 0.50 8.37 -10.62
CA GLU A 217 -0.44 8.53 -11.71
C GLU A 217 -1.64 7.61 -11.47
N VAL A 218 -2.85 8.10 -11.72
CA VAL A 218 -4.06 7.28 -11.67
C VAL A 218 -4.57 7.14 -13.09
N HIS A 219 -4.79 5.90 -13.53
CA HIS A 219 -5.24 5.60 -14.88
C HIS A 219 -6.60 4.91 -14.84
N ALA A 220 -7.54 5.38 -15.65
CA ALA A 220 -8.73 4.61 -16.01
C ALA A 220 -8.31 3.41 -16.87
N VAL A 221 -8.91 2.25 -16.57
CA VAL A 221 -8.85 1.05 -17.43
C VAL A 221 -10.08 1.08 -18.33
N GLU A 222 -9.89 1.19 -19.63
CA GLU A 222 -10.96 1.38 -20.62
C GLU A 222 -11.04 0.18 -21.56
N ARG A 223 -12.27 -0.29 -21.81
CA ARG A 223 -12.63 -1.28 -22.83
C ARG A 223 -13.75 -0.75 -23.69
N GLU A 224 -13.64 -0.87 -24.98
CA GLU A 224 -14.67 -0.43 -25.94
C GLU A 224 -15.17 1.01 -25.70
N GLY A 225 -14.26 1.87 -25.21
CA GLY A 225 -14.57 3.27 -24.88
C GLY A 225 -15.17 3.51 -23.48
N GLU A 226 -15.52 2.46 -22.75
CA GLU A 226 -16.09 2.54 -21.40
C GLU A 226 -15.04 2.30 -20.31
N VAL A 227 -15.11 3.06 -19.21
CA VAL A 227 -14.26 2.85 -18.05
C VAL A 227 -14.79 1.68 -17.24
N CYS A 228 -13.98 0.62 -17.10
CA CYS A 228 -14.33 -0.58 -16.35
C CYS A 228 -13.49 -0.80 -15.07
N GLY A 229 -12.50 0.04 -14.82
CA GLY A 229 -11.65 -0.04 -13.63
C GLY A 229 -10.67 1.12 -13.56
N LEU A 230 -9.80 1.09 -12.56
CA LEU A 230 -8.67 2.01 -12.48
C LEU A 230 -7.47 1.37 -11.76
N ILE A 231 -6.29 1.92 -12.03
CA ILE A 231 -5.05 1.61 -11.32
C ILE A 231 -4.35 2.90 -10.89
N ALA A 232 -3.72 2.85 -9.72
CA ALA A 232 -2.75 3.84 -9.28
C ALA A 232 -1.34 3.28 -9.50
N THR A 233 -0.48 4.05 -10.17
CA THR A 233 0.88 3.64 -10.50
C THR A 233 1.90 4.62 -9.94
N ARG A 234 3.11 4.11 -9.68
CA ARG A 234 4.28 4.91 -9.34
C ARG A 234 5.45 4.50 -10.22
N LEU A 235 6.11 5.50 -10.81
CA LEU A 235 7.39 5.30 -11.47
C LEU A 235 8.49 5.24 -10.41
N CYS A 236 9.22 4.13 -10.36
CA CYS A 236 10.36 3.91 -9.47
C CYS A 236 11.64 4.01 -10.26
N GLU A 237 12.60 4.78 -9.78
CA GLU A 237 13.90 4.95 -10.41
C GLU A 237 14.99 4.31 -9.54
N ALA A 238 15.84 3.47 -10.12
CA ALA A 238 16.96 2.82 -9.47
C ALA A 238 17.97 2.31 -10.48
N ALA A 239 19.25 2.21 -10.12
CA ALA A 239 20.31 1.67 -10.96
C ALA A 239 20.37 2.27 -12.39
N GLY A 240 20.02 3.56 -12.53
CA GLY A 240 20.00 4.24 -13.83
C GLY A 240 18.84 3.85 -14.76
N SER A 241 17.85 3.13 -14.26
CA SER A 241 16.70 2.66 -15.03
C SER A 241 15.38 2.91 -14.28
N ARG A 242 14.25 2.49 -14.85
CA ARG A 242 12.90 2.74 -14.36
C ARG A 242 12.07 1.48 -14.29
N SER A 243 11.13 1.45 -13.35
CA SER A 243 10.12 0.40 -13.20
C SER A 243 8.78 1.02 -12.84
N ILE A 244 7.68 0.47 -13.32
CA ILE A 244 6.33 0.91 -12.97
C ILE A 244 5.78 -0.02 -11.91
N ARG A 245 5.31 0.53 -10.82
CA ARG A 245 4.61 -0.21 -9.79
C ARG A 245 3.13 0.14 -9.77
N VAL A 246 2.27 -0.85 -9.99
CA VAL A 246 0.85 -0.72 -9.69
C VAL A 246 0.69 -0.88 -8.18
N VAL A 247 0.40 0.22 -7.51
CA VAL A 247 0.38 0.27 -6.03
C VAL A 247 -1.00 0.01 -5.46
N ASP A 248 -2.04 0.33 -6.22
CA ASP A 248 -3.45 0.17 -5.82
C ASP A 248 -4.35 0.11 -7.06
N GLY A 249 -5.62 -0.29 -6.88
CA GLY A 249 -6.58 -0.29 -7.97
C GLY A 249 -8.02 -0.59 -7.55
N PHE A 250 -8.90 -0.27 -8.44
CA PHE A 250 -10.27 -0.81 -8.53
C PHE A 250 -10.32 -1.66 -9.80
N LEU A 251 -10.21 -2.97 -9.63
CA LEU A 251 -10.05 -3.93 -10.73
C LEU A 251 -11.14 -5.02 -10.66
N PRO A 252 -12.39 -4.71 -11.07
CA PRO A 252 -13.39 -5.74 -11.29
C PRO A 252 -12.92 -6.78 -12.32
N PRO A 253 -13.53 -7.99 -12.36
CA PRO A 253 -13.09 -9.06 -13.25
C PRO A 253 -12.99 -8.64 -14.73
N VAL A 254 -13.85 -7.72 -15.18
CA VAL A 254 -13.83 -7.21 -16.56
C VAL A 254 -12.60 -6.35 -16.90
N ALA A 255 -11.97 -5.74 -15.90
CA ALA A 255 -10.81 -4.87 -16.08
C ALA A 255 -9.48 -5.64 -16.21
N LEU A 256 -9.45 -6.91 -15.82
CA LEU A 256 -8.21 -7.69 -15.70
C LEU A 256 -7.68 -8.31 -17.00
N PRO A 257 -8.51 -8.92 -17.89
CA PRO A 257 -8.00 -9.56 -19.08
C PRO A 257 -7.14 -8.61 -19.93
N GLY A 258 -5.97 -9.08 -20.41
CA GLY A 258 -5.05 -8.28 -21.23
C GLY A 258 -4.38 -7.08 -20.54
N LEU A 259 -4.48 -6.94 -19.21
CA LEU A 259 -3.88 -5.83 -18.46
C LEU A 259 -2.36 -5.73 -18.66
N ALA A 260 -1.66 -6.87 -18.84
CA ALA A 260 -0.23 -6.89 -19.14
C ALA A 260 0.09 -6.12 -20.44
N GLY A 261 -0.71 -6.27 -21.50
CA GLY A 261 -0.52 -5.53 -22.73
C GLY A 261 -0.72 -4.02 -22.59
N ALA A 262 -1.67 -3.61 -21.74
CA ALA A 262 -1.87 -2.21 -21.39
C ALA A 262 -0.66 -1.64 -20.63
N LEU A 263 -0.13 -2.39 -19.66
CA LEU A 263 1.07 -2.03 -18.90
C LEU A 263 2.31 -2.02 -19.79
N GLN A 264 2.45 -2.94 -20.76
CA GLN A 264 3.56 -2.92 -21.73
C GLN A 264 3.57 -1.65 -22.59
N ARG A 265 2.41 -1.15 -23.02
CA ARG A 265 2.34 0.14 -23.71
C ARG A 265 2.84 1.28 -22.80
N LEU A 266 2.46 1.26 -21.51
CA LEU A 266 2.93 2.25 -20.56
C LEU A 266 4.45 2.11 -20.28
N LEU A 267 5.00 0.88 -20.26
CA LEU A 267 6.44 0.65 -20.15
C LEU A 267 7.21 1.28 -21.30
N VAL A 268 6.72 1.14 -22.54
CA VAL A 268 7.33 1.77 -23.73
C VAL A 268 7.26 3.30 -23.60
N GLU A 269 6.10 3.84 -23.21
CA GLU A 269 5.91 5.30 -23.06
C GLU A 269 6.83 5.91 -21.99
N ARG A 270 7.03 5.20 -20.87
CA ARG A 270 7.84 5.68 -19.73
C ARG A 270 9.29 5.23 -19.78
N ASP A 271 9.70 4.48 -20.78
CA ASP A 271 11.03 3.87 -20.91
C ASP A 271 11.42 3.07 -19.67
N ALA A 272 10.51 2.18 -19.22
CA ALA A 272 10.66 1.40 -18.00
C ALA A 272 10.85 -0.09 -18.30
N GLU A 273 11.61 -0.81 -17.47
CA GLU A 273 11.98 -2.22 -17.67
C GLU A 273 10.83 -3.18 -17.42
N CYS A 274 10.08 -2.94 -16.34
CA CYS A 274 9.00 -3.83 -15.93
C CYS A 274 7.86 -3.05 -15.27
N ALA A 275 6.69 -3.67 -15.22
CA ALA A 275 5.60 -3.27 -14.35
C ALA A 275 5.28 -4.40 -13.39
N ASP A 276 5.08 -4.11 -12.10
CA ASP A 276 4.70 -5.09 -11.10
C ASP A 276 3.41 -4.68 -10.35
N LEU A 277 2.74 -5.70 -9.80
CA LEU A 277 1.52 -5.59 -9.01
C LEU A 277 1.57 -6.59 -7.87
N PHE A 278 1.45 -6.12 -6.63
CA PHE A 278 1.15 -6.98 -5.47
C PHE A 278 -0.34 -6.98 -5.21
N GLU A 279 -0.93 -8.18 -5.18
CA GLU A 279 -2.37 -8.34 -5.03
C GLU A 279 -2.77 -9.52 -4.13
N HIS A 280 -3.94 -9.41 -3.54
CA HIS A 280 -4.68 -10.52 -2.95
C HIS A 280 -6.17 -10.27 -3.11
N GLY A 281 -6.92 -11.33 -3.39
CA GLY A 281 -8.39 -11.30 -3.42
C GLY A 281 -9.00 -10.84 -4.74
N LEU A 282 -8.20 -10.54 -5.77
CA LEU A 282 -8.72 -10.35 -7.13
C LEU A 282 -9.25 -11.66 -7.72
N ASP A 283 -10.17 -11.56 -8.70
CA ASP A 283 -10.74 -12.73 -9.36
C ASP A 283 -9.66 -13.56 -10.06
N GLY A 284 -9.50 -14.82 -9.63
CA GLY A 284 -8.41 -15.67 -10.10
C GLY A 284 -8.52 -16.05 -11.57
N SER A 285 -9.75 -16.22 -12.10
CA SER A 285 -9.97 -16.59 -13.49
C SER A 285 -9.72 -15.42 -14.44
N ALA A 286 -10.12 -14.21 -14.03
CA ALA A 286 -9.83 -13.00 -14.78
C ALA A 286 -8.35 -12.64 -14.71
N MET A 287 -7.70 -12.85 -13.54
CA MET A 287 -6.27 -12.64 -13.37
C MET A 287 -5.43 -13.61 -14.23
N ALA A 288 -5.85 -14.85 -14.41
CA ALA A 288 -5.19 -15.78 -15.33
C ALA A 288 -5.17 -15.24 -16.77
N ARG A 289 -6.22 -14.52 -17.19
CA ARG A 289 -6.30 -13.88 -18.52
C ARG A 289 -5.65 -12.50 -18.58
N SER A 290 -5.09 -12.01 -17.50
CA SER A 290 -4.45 -10.67 -17.48
C SER A 290 -3.17 -10.59 -18.30
N GLY A 291 -2.52 -11.73 -18.55
CA GLY A 291 -1.20 -11.80 -19.18
C GLY A 291 -0.04 -11.51 -18.22
N LEU A 292 -0.32 -11.18 -16.96
CA LEU A 292 0.71 -10.94 -15.96
C LEU A 292 1.34 -12.26 -15.50
N LEU A 293 2.66 -12.30 -15.46
CA LEU A 293 3.46 -13.41 -14.96
C LEU A 293 3.47 -13.40 -13.42
N ALA A 294 3.51 -14.57 -12.80
CA ALA A 294 3.65 -14.67 -11.35
C ALA A 294 5.13 -14.69 -10.95
N VAL A 295 5.46 -14.01 -9.86
CA VAL A 295 6.76 -14.17 -9.18
C VAL A 295 6.66 -15.27 -8.15
N ASP A 296 7.57 -16.24 -8.21
CA ASP A 296 7.80 -17.14 -7.09
C ASP A 296 8.80 -16.47 -6.13
N PRO A 297 8.44 -16.18 -4.88
CA PRO A 297 9.36 -15.57 -3.92
C PRO A 297 10.59 -16.44 -3.61
N ALA A 298 10.53 -17.74 -3.85
CA ALA A 298 11.64 -18.67 -3.66
C ALA A 298 12.55 -18.79 -4.89
N ASP A 299 12.10 -18.33 -6.06
CA ASP A 299 12.89 -18.33 -7.29
C ASP A 299 14.02 -17.30 -7.18
N GLY A 300 15.25 -17.75 -7.36
CA GLY A 300 16.43 -16.89 -7.41
C GLY A 300 16.82 -16.42 -8.81
N GLU A 301 16.23 -16.97 -9.88
CA GLU A 301 16.55 -16.62 -11.26
C GLU A 301 15.74 -15.43 -11.73
N THR A 302 14.45 -15.41 -11.41
CA THR A 302 13.55 -14.28 -11.70
C THR A 302 13.41 -13.41 -10.46
N VAL A 303 13.95 -12.19 -10.50
CA VAL A 303 13.88 -11.23 -9.40
C VAL A 303 13.20 -9.96 -9.86
N ILE A 304 12.06 -9.66 -9.25
CA ILE A 304 11.32 -8.40 -9.42
C ILE A 304 11.36 -7.67 -8.07
N PRO A 305 12.19 -6.63 -7.91
CA PRO A 305 12.45 -6.01 -6.61
C PRO A 305 11.19 -5.44 -5.95
N ASN A 306 11.11 -5.59 -4.64
CA ASN A 306 10.08 -4.91 -3.84
C ASN A 306 10.54 -3.56 -3.30
N TYR A 307 11.84 -3.38 -3.05
CA TYR A 307 12.40 -2.17 -2.47
C TYR A 307 13.31 -1.46 -3.46
N TYR A 308 13.15 -0.15 -3.60
CA TYR A 308 13.87 0.72 -4.53
C TYR A 308 14.73 1.77 -3.81
N GLU A 309 14.51 2.02 -2.54
CA GLU A 309 15.16 3.07 -1.76
C GLU A 309 15.74 2.52 -0.43
N PRO A 310 16.95 1.92 -0.44
CA PRO A 310 17.80 1.55 -1.57
C PRO A 310 17.26 0.36 -2.36
N LEU A 311 17.71 0.23 -3.63
CA LEU A 311 17.36 -0.94 -4.45
C LEU A 311 17.86 -2.22 -3.78
N ALA A 312 16.95 -3.16 -3.57
CA ALA A 312 17.26 -4.50 -3.11
C ALA A 312 16.78 -5.54 -4.12
N GLN A 313 17.71 -6.05 -4.93
CA GLN A 313 17.41 -7.07 -5.98
C GLN A 313 17.14 -8.44 -5.36
N ARG A 314 16.02 -8.54 -4.70
CA ARG A 314 15.50 -9.80 -4.14
C ARG A 314 13.99 -9.84 -4.18
N ASN A 315 13.43 -11.02 -4.35
CA ASN A 315 12.02 -11.25 -4.15
C ASN A 315 11.66 -11.17 -2.66
N VAL A 316 10.49 -10.65 -2.36
CA VAL A 316 10.03 -10.49 -0.98
C VAL A 316 8.60 -10.99 -0.88
N ARG A 317 8.40 -11.96 0.00
CA ARG A 317 7.06 -12.37 0.40
C ARG A 317 6.48 -11.29 1.33
N VAL A 318 5.31 -10.77 1.00
CA VAL A 318 4.60 -9.79 1.81
C VAL A 318 3.39 -10.47 2.44
N ASP A 319 3.53 -10.81 3.72
CA ASP A 319 2.45 -11.41 4.51
C ASP A 319 1.60 -10.33 5.17
N PHE A 320 0.33 -10.66 5.40
CA PHE A 320 -0.64 -9.79 6.06
C PHE A 320 -1.51 -10.58 7.03
N ALA A 321 -2.10 -9.89 7.99
CA ALA A 321 -3.12 -10.44 8.89
C ALA A 321 -4.34 -9.54 8.90
N TYR A 322 -5.53 -10.12 9.08
CA TYR A 322 -6.78 -9.38 9.04
C TYR A 322 -7.90 -10.06 9.83
N ARG A 323 -8.84 -9.23 10.26
CA ARG A 323 -10.12 -9.66 10.82
C ARG A 323 -11.24 -8.94 10.09
N LEU A 324 -12.22 -9.69 9.58
CA LEU A 324 -13.37 -9.21 8.83
C LEU A 324 -14.66 -9.52 9.56
N ARG A 325 -15.73 -8.84 9.19
CA ARG A 325 -17.10 -9.27 9.51
C ARG A 325 -17.51 -10.45 8.63
N ALA A 326 -18.49 -11.21 9.08
CA ALA A 326 -19.06 -12.32 8.28
C ALA A 326 -19.56 -11.81 6.92
N GLY A 327 -19.30 -12.58 5.86
CA GLY A 327 -19.70 -12.24 4.49
C GLY A 327 -18.75 -11.28 3.77
N GLN A 328 -17.73 -10.75 4.42
CA GLN A 328 -16.74 -9.90 3.77
C GLN A 328 -15.57 -10.70 3.21
N ARG A 329 -14.93 -10.15 2.16
CA ARG A 329 -13.69 -10.64 1.56
C ARG A 329 -12.67 -9.54 1.44
N LEU A 330 -11.41 -9.89 1.66
CA LEU A 330 -10.31 -8.94 1.61
C LEU A 330 -9.77 -8.81 0.20
N ILE A 331 -9.55 -7.57 -0.24
CA ILE A 331 -8.72 -7.25 -1.41
C ILE A 331 -7.55 -6.40 -0.91
N VAL A 332 -6.31 -6.80 -1.21
CA VAL A 332 -5.10 -6.10 -0.79
C VAL A 332 -4.25 -5.75 -1.99
N PHE A 333 -3.72 -4.54 -1.96
CA PHE A 333 -2.71 -4.05 -2.88
C PHE A 333 -1.46 -3.59 -2.11
N LYS A 334 -0.40 -3.27 -2.85
CA LYS A 334 0.89 -2.83 -2.31
C LYS A 334 0.78 -1.64 -1.36
N ALA A 335 -0.06 -0.65 -1.72
CA ALA A 335 -0.19 0.58 -0.94
C ALA A 335 -1.18 0.49 0.23
N ASP A 336 -1.85 -0.64 0.42
CA ASP A 336 -2.65 -0.83 1.62
C ASP A 336 -1.74 -0.83 2.87
N ALA A 337 -2.23 -0.29 3.96
CA ALA A 337 -1.43 0.09 5.13
C ALA A 337 -0.35 1.13 4.76
N ASP A 338 0.91 0.89 5.16
CA ASP A 338 2.05 1.80 4.93
C ASP A 338 3.15 1.19 4.04
N GLN A 339 2.82 0.17 3.24
CA GLN A 339 3.81 -0.57 2.47
C GLN A 339 4.33 0.16 1.22
N ASP A 340 3.69 1.24 0.77
CA ASP A 340 4.19 2.12 -0.27
C ASP A 340 4.29 3.55 0.26
N ARG A 341 5.31 3.82 1.06
CA ARG A 341 5.68 5.14 1.58
C ARG A 341 7.16 5.42 1.30
N PRO A 342 7.60 6.68 1.31
CA PRO A 342 9.03 7.01 1.25
C PRO A 342 9.79 6.36 2.41
N ASN A 343 10.95 5.78 2.11
CA ASN A 343 11.89 5.32 3.12
C ASN A 343 12.88 6.43 3.51
N ARG A 344 13.09 7.40 2.62
CA ARG A 344 13.90 8.60 2.82
C ARG A 344 13.17 9.79 2.24
N ILE A 345 13.23 10.91 2.92
CA ILE A 345 12.76 12.21 2.44
C ILE A 345 13.95 13.15 2.56
N GLU A 346 14.41 13.67 1.44
CA GLU A 346 15.31 14.82 1.43
C GLU A 346 14.42 16.05 1.65
N GLU A 347 14.40 16.57 2.87
CA GLU A 347 13.77 17.87 3.11
C GLU A 347 14.56 18.92 2.33
N PRO A 348 13.90 19.80 1.55
CA PRO A 348 14.60 20.89 0.91
C PRO A 348 15.33 21.68 1.98
N CYS A 349 16.64 21.82 1.82
CA CYS A 349 17.48 22.60 2.71
C CYS A 349 16.86 24.02 2.81
N THR A 350 16.20 24.31 3.90
CA THR A 350 15.76 25.67 4.23
C THR A 350 17.03 26.47 4.50
N THR A 351 17.63 27.00 3.44
CA THR A 351 18.58 28.11 3.56
C THR A 351 17.80 29.25 4.19
N ALA A 352 17.89 29.34 5.52
CA ALA A 352 17.48 30.52 6.24
C ALA A 352 18.19 31.71 5.61
N ALA A 353 17.46 32.51 4.87
CA ALA A 353 17.89 33.87 4.53
C ALA A 353 18.10 34.60 5.84
N ARG A 354 19.37 34.65 6.28
CA ARG A 354 19.81 35.65 7.24
C ARG A 354 20.03 36.93 6.43
N SER A 355 19.11 37.84 6.53
CA SER A 355 19.33 39.26 6.24
C SER A 355 18.98 40.06 7.48
#